data_c0f44f2120ec8fbbe472d95ff8f8b978
#
_entry.id   c0f44f2120ec8fbbe472d95ff8f8b978
#
_cell.length_a   1.000
_cell.length_b   1.000
_cell.length_c   1.000
_cell.angle_alpha   90.00
_cell.angle_beta   90.00
_cell.angle_gamma   90.00
#
_symmetry.space_group_name_H-M   'P 1'
#
loop_
_entity.id
_entity.type
_entity.pdbx_description
1 polymer ?
#
loop_
_entity_poly.entity_id
_entity_poly.type
_entity_poly.pdbx_seq_one_letter_code
_entity_poly.pdbx_strand_id
1 'polypeptide(L)'
;MNWFTPRFAAAFGQCSHGRILVLTVAAIFLAATGHITYADNNKVAIEVAFIDATLGDHKTLVHTLNTRAEIHLVEDGADGLAAMVAALEGRRNIDAIHVLGHGSPGAATLGTATLNARTLAANTDALATIGKALSKEGDILLYGCNIASSDAGTALADELARLTEADVAASTDPTGAQSLGGDWELEYA
;
A
#
# COMPACT_ATOMS: atom_id res chain seq x y z
N MET A 1 -16.97 10.25 -17.08
CA MET A 1 -16.50 8.86 -17.15
C MET A 1 -15.80 8.59 -15.84
N ASN A 2 -16.41 7.81 -14.94
CA ASN A 2 -15.88 7.53 -13.61
C ASN A 2 -14.78 6.46 -13.74
N TRP A 3 -13.53 6.89 -13.72
CA TRP A 3 -12.37 6.02 -13.86
C TRP A 3 -11.93 5.38 -12.53
N PHE A 4 -12.43 5.89 -11.44
CA PHE A 4 -12.21 5.36 -10.11
C PHE A 4 -13.54 5.07 -9.45
N THR A 5 -14.02 3.84 -9.59
CA THR A 5 -14.93 3.31 -8.57
C THR A 5 -14.11 3.11 -7.29
N PRO A 6 -14.69 3.35 -6.12
CA PRO A 6 -13.96 3.30 -4.85
C PRO A 6 -13.66 1.85 -4.48
N ARG A 7 -12.59 1.28 -5.02
CA ARG A 7 -12.12 -0.07 -4.71
C ARG A 7 -10.84 -0.10 -3.89
N PHE A 8 -10.29 1.06 -3.53
CA PHE A 8 -9.22 1.12 -2.54
C PHE A 8 -9.63 0.52 -1.18
N ALA A 9 -10.92 0.42 -0.90
CA ALA A 9 -11.44 -0.25 0.30
C ALA A 9 -11.72 -1.76 0.09
N ALA A 10 -11.55 -2.30 -1.13
CA ALA A 10 -11.88 -3.69 -1.43
C ALA A 10 -10.65 -4.61 -1.57
N ALA A 11 -9.43 -4.06 -1.57
CA ALA A 11 -8.20 -4.86 -1.48
C ALA A 11 -8.03 -5.55 -0.11
N PHE A 12 -8.84 -5.18 0.90
CA PHE A 12 -8.85 -5.80 2.23
C PHE A 12 -9.58 -7.16 2.28
N GLY A 13 -9.92 -7.75 1.16
CA GLY A 13 -10.90 -8.83 1.09
C GLY A 13 -10.39 -10.23 0.88
N GLN A 14 -9.12 -10.54 0.72
CA GLN A 14 -8.70 -11.94 0.58
C GLN A 14 -7.23 -12.19 0.89
N CYS A 15 -6.79 -11.99 2.11
CA CYS A 15 -5.71 -12.77 2.65
C CYS A 15 -6.27 -13.82 3.60
N SER A 16 -6.21 -15.08 3.22
CA SER A 16 -6.66 -16.19 4.03
C SER A 16 -5.73 -16.36 5.21
N HIS A 17 -6.20 -16.08 6.37
CA HIS A 17 -6.18 -16.88 7.58
C HIS A 17 -6.90 -16.11 8.69
N GLY A 18 -8.20 -16.36 8.75
CA GLY A 18 -8.90 -16.24 10.01
C GLY A 18 -9.73 -14.98 10.23
N ARG A 19 -11.01 -15.13 9.92
CA ARG A 19 -12.15 -14.45 10.54
C ARG A 19 -12.62 -13.14 9.94
N ILE A 20 -13.31 -13.27 8.83
CA ILE A 20 -14.39 -12.33 8.52
C ILE A 20 -15.52 -12.61 9.54
N LEU A 21 -15.76 -11.70 10.44
CA LEU A 21 -16.96 -11.67 11.25
C LEU A 21 -17.82 -10.50 10.77
N VAL A 22 -18.66 -10.77 9.76
CA VAL A 22 -19.82 -9.92 9.49
C VAL A 22 -20.81 -10.17 10.59
N LEU A 23 -20.91 -9.28 11.55
CA LEU A 23 -21.97 -9.27 12.55
C LEU A 23 -23.07 -8.32 12.14
N THR A 24 -24.08 -8.87 11.49
CA THR A 24 -25.42 -8.31 11.50
C THR A 24 -25.99 -8.40 12.91
N VAL A 25 -26.53 -7.29 13.34
CA VAL A 25 -27.19 -6.99 14.60
C VAL A 25 -28.22 -8.03 14.97
N ALA A 26 -28.15 -8.52 16.20
CA ALA A 26 -29.31 -8.86 17.00
C ALA A 26 -28.99 -8.55 18.47
N ALA A 27 -29.63 -7.54 19.00
CA ALA A 27 -29.62 -7.21 20.40
C ALA A 27 -30.41 -8.27 21.16
N ILE A 28 -29.86 -8.82 22.27
CA ILE A 28 -30.64 -9.29 23.43
C ILE A 28 -29.77 -9.12 24.68
N PHE A 29 -30.36 -8.52 25.66
CA PHE A 29 -29.95 -8.22 27.01
C PHE A 29 -29.26 -9.39 27.76
N LEU A 30 -28.15 -9.06 28.43
CA LEU A 30 -27.99 -9.52 29.84
C LEU A 30 -27.04 -8.55 30.56
N ALA A 31 -27.53 -8.02 31.67
CA ALA A 31 -26.78 -7.13 32.55
C ALA A 31 -25.69 -7.92 33.28
N ALA A 32 -24.45 -7.63 33.01
CA ALA A 32 -23.32 -7.86 33.89
C ALA A 32 -22.36 -6.70 33.68
N THR A 33 -21.94 -6.05 34.76
CA THR A 33 -21.04 -4.93 34.85
C THR A 33 -19.68 -5.26 34.24
N GLY A 34 -19.56 -5.12 32.93
CA GLY A 34 -18.33 -5.14 32.16
C GLY A 34 -18.31 -3.89 31.31
N HIS A 35 -17.28 -3.08 31.44
CA HIS A 35 -17.05 -1.95 30.55
C HIS A 35 -16.96 -2.47 29.12
N ILE A 36 -18.03 -2.29 28.35
CA ILE A 36 -17.98 -2.47 26.91
C ILE A 36 -17.22 -1.26 26.39
N THR A 37 -15.94 -1.44 26.11
CA THR A 37 -15.21 -0.49 25.27
C THR A 37 -15.80 -0.60 23.88
N TYR A 38 -16.64 0.34 23.50
CA TYR A 38 -16.96 0.52 22.10
C TYR A 38 -15.64 0.83 21.39
N ALA A 39 -15.24 -0.05 20.47
CA ALA A 39 -14.20 0.30 19.52
C ALA A 39 -14.70 1.56 18.80
N ASP A 40 -13.92 2.63 18.88
CA ASP A 40 -14.22 3.89 18.21
C ASP A 40 -14.12 3.64 16.69
N ASN A 41 -15.23 3.27 16.06
CA ASN A 41 -15.34 3.03 14.62
C ASN A 41 -15.22 4.32 13.80
N ASN A 42 -14.75 5.40 14.39
CA ASN A 42 -14.62 6.70 13.74
C ASN A 42 -13.15 7.12 13.53
N LYS A 43 -12.20 6.18 13.62
CA LYS A 43 -10.81 6.45 13.25
C LYS A 43 -10.74 6.68 11.74
N VAL A 44 -10.40 7.88 11.32
CA VAL A 44 -10.07 8.17 9.91
C VAL A 44 -8.74 7.49 9.63
N ALA A 45 -8.70 6.63 8.62
CA ALA A 45 -7.47 5.99 8.17
C ALA A 45 -6.45 7.04 7.73
N ILE A 46 -5.20 6.86 8.14
CA ILE A 46 -4.07 7.70 7.71
C ILE A 46 -3.39 6.96 6.56
N GLU A 47 -3.56 7.47 5.36
CA GLU A 47 -2.97 6.90 4.15
C GLU A 47 -1.95 7.89 3.56
N VAL A 48 -0.83 7.36 3.07
CA VAL A 48 0.24 8.14 2.43
C VAL A 48 0.52 7.54 1.06
N ALA A 49 0.58 8.36 0.02
CA ALA A 49 0.85 7.91 -1.34
C ALA A 49 2.11 8.58 -1.89
N PHE A 50 3.02 7.77 -2.40
CA PHE A 50 4.20 8.19 -3.15
C PHE A 50 3.94 7.94 -4.63
N ILE A 51 3.97 8.98 -5.43
CA ILE A 51 3.63 8.93 -6.86
C ILE A 51 4.85 9.36 -7.68
N ASP A 52 5.26 8.51 -8.62
CA ASP A 52 6.32 8.83 -9.56
C ASP A 52 5.85 9.89 -10.57
N ALA A 53 6.54 11.01 -10.65
CA ALA A 53 6.21 12.11 -11.56
C ALA A 53 6.43 11.76 -13.04
N THR A 54 7.15 10.68 -13.34
CA THR A 54 7.36 10.19 -14.71
C THR A 54 6.18 9.39 -15.25
N LEU A 55 5.22 9.00 -14.40
CA LEU A 55 3.96 8.40 -14.84
C LEU A 55 3.17 9.42 -15.68
N GLY A 56 2.73 9.02 -16.88
CA GLY A 56 2.07 9.92 -17.83
C GLY A 56 0.77 10.56 -17.30
N ASP A 57 0.10 9.92 -16.34
CA ASP A 57 -1.15 10.35 -15.72
C ASP A 57 -1.02 10.78 -14.26
N HIS A 58 0.22 10.99 -13.75
CA HIS A 58 0.48 11.33 -12.34
C HIS A 58 -0.37 12.49 -11.83
N LYS A 59 -0.64 13.52 -12.67
CA LYS A 59 -1.48 14.68 -12.29
C LYS A 59 -2.92 14.27 -11.99
N THR A 60 -3.45 13.31 -12.76
CA THR A 60 -4.79 12.76 -12.54
C THR A 60 -4.79 11.93 -11.25
N LEU A 61 -3.76 11.12 -11.00
CA LEU A 61 -3.60 10.34 -9.78
C LEU A 61 -3.54 11.26 -8.55
N VAL A 62 -2.69 12.29 -8.56
CA VAL A 62 -2.61 13.30 -7.49
C VAL A 62 -3.98 13.92 -7.23
N HIS A 63 -4.69 14.39 -8.28
CA HIS A 63 -6.00 15.01 -8.11
C HIS A 63 -7.04 14.07 -7.52
N THR A 64 -6.99 12.80 -7.88
CA THR A 64 -7.97 11.80 -7.44
C THR A 64 -7.71 11.34 -6.00
N LEU A 65 -6.45 11.18 -5.61
CA LEU A 65 -6.05 10.64 -4.32
C LEU A 65 -5.95 11.69 -3.21
N ASN A 66 -5.79 12.98 -3.55
CA ASN A 66 -5.56 14.05 -2.57
C ASN A 66 -6.69 14.25 -1.53
N THR A 67 -7.86 13.67 -1.75
CA THR A 67 -8.97 13.70 -0.80
C THR A 67 -8.96 12.53 0.19
N ARG A 68 -8.06 11.55 0.01
CA ARG A 68 -8.01 10.30 0.77
C ARG A 68 -6.66 10.03 1.41
N ALA A 69 -5.59 10.39 0.72
CA ALA A 69 -4.22 10.16 1.15
C ALA A 69 -3.39 11.44 1.15
N GLU A 70 -2.39 11.50 2.01
CA GLU A 70 -1.31 12.47 1.92
C GLU A 70 -0.43 12.14 0.73
N ILE A 71 -0.23 13.06 -0.20
CA ILE A 71 0.48 12.82 -1.46
C ILE A 71 1.90 13.36 -1.40
N HIS A 72 2.86 12.51 -1.73
CA HIS A 72 4.25 12.85 -2.00
C HIS A 72 4.57 12.56 -3.46
N LEU A 73 4.75 13.60 -4.25
CA LEU A 73 5.22 13.45 -5.64
C LEU A 73 6.73 13.25 -5.63
N VAL A 74 7.20 12.16 -6.20
CA VAL A 74 8.62 11.88 -6.40
C VAL A 74 9.01 12.40 -7.77
N GLU A 75 9.75 13.50 -7.80
CA GLU A 75 10.15 14.17 -9.03
C GLU A 75 11.11 13.30 -9.85
N ASP A 76 11.15 13.56 -11.17
CA ASP A 76 12.09 12.90 -12.07
C ASP A 76 13.54 13.11 -11.59
N GLY A 77 14.30 12.02 -11.55
CA GLY A 77 15.67 12.01 -11.04
C GLY A 77 15.81 11.96 -9.51
N ALA A 78 14.73 12.04 -8.73
CA ALA A 78 14.78 11.89 -7.29
C ALA A 78 14.89 10.41 -6.88
N ASP A 79 15.55 10.14 -5.75
CA ASP A 79 15.57 8.82 -5.12
C ASP A 79 14.27 8.60 -4.33
N GLY A 80 13.41 7.73 -4.86
CA GLY A 80 12.10 7.45 -4.27
C GLY A 80 12.18 6.80 -2.89
N LEU A 81 13.16 5.93 -2.64
CA LEU A 81 13.34 5.31 -1.32
C LEU A 81 13.78 6.34 -0.28
N ALA A 82 14.71 7.21 -0.63
CA ALA A 82 15.13 8.31 0.24
C ALA A 82 13.98 9.29 0.51
N ALA A 83 13.15 9.58 -0.50
CA ALA A 83 11.95 10.41 -0.33
C ALA A 83 10.94 9.77 0.63
N MET A 84 10.71 8.45 0.52
CA MET A 84 9.85 7.71 1.45
C MET A 84 10.38 7.78 2.88
N VAL A 85 11.66 7.52 3.10
CA VAL A 85 12.29 7.60 4.42
C VAL A 85 12.13 9.00 5.01
N ALA A 86 12.46 10.05 4.26
CA ALA A 86 12.36 11.43 4.73
C ALA A 86 10.93 11.84 5.12
N ALA A 87 9.92 11.37 4.38
CA ALA A 87 8.53 11.66 4.66
C ALA A 87 7.97 10.86 5.85
N LEU A 88 8.51 9.67 6.12
CA LEU A 88 7.97 8.72 7.08
C LEU A 88 8.75 8.66 8.39
N GLU A 89 9.98 9.17 8.43
CA GLU A 89 10.82 9.16 9.64
C GLU A 89 10.12 9.81 10.83
N GLY A 90 10.12 9.11 11.96
CA GLY A 90 9.47 9.56 13.19
C GLY A 90 7.94 9.44 13.21
N ARG A 91 7.30 9.13 12.10
CA ARG A 91 5.84 8.93 12.03
C ARG A 91 5.44 7.57 12.61
N ARG A 92 4.15 7.45 12.92
CA ARG A 92 3.53 6.24 13.49
C ARG A 92 2.06 6.18 13.07
N ASN A 93 1.51 4.97 13.15
CA ASN A 93 0.07 4.72 12.96
C ASN A 93 -0.45 5.08 11.56
N ILE A 94 0.39 4.96 10.54
CA ILE A 94 -0.03 5.03 9.13
C ILE A 94 -0.71 3.71 8.80
N ASP A 95 -1.92 3.78 8.26
CA ASP A 95 -2.73 2.60 7.99
C ASP A 95 -2.46 2.03 6.58
N ALA A 96 -1.99 2.85 5.63
CA ALA A 96 -1.53 2.36 4.33
C ALA A 96 -0.46 3.27 3.71
N ILE A 97 0.52 2.66 3.05
CA ILE A 97 1.50 3.33 2.19
C ILE A 97 1.29 2.83 0.77
N HIS A 98 0.88 3.74 -0.11
CA HIS A 98 0.70 3.47 -1.54
C HIS A 98 1.96 3.89 -2.30
N VAL A 99 2.53 3.01 -3.08
CA VAL A 99 3.66 3.27 -3.98
C VAL A 99 3.19 3.13 -5.41
N LEU A 100 3.02 4.25 -6.11
CA LEU A 100 2.57 4.31 -7.50
C LEU A 100 3.76 4.65 -8.39
N GLY A 101 4.31 3.65 -9.05
CA GLY A 101 5.52 3.80 -9.86
C GLY A 101 5.56 2.84 -11.04
N HIS A 102 6.74 2.66 -11.60
CA HIS A 102 6.94 1.67 -12.65
C HIS A 102 7.20 0.28 -12.04
N GLY A 103 6.80 -0.75 -12.79
CA GLY A 103 6.99 -2.13 -12.40
C GLY A 103 7.52 -3.00 -13.52
N SER A 104 8.17 -4.09 -13.14
CA SER A 104 8.55 -5.22 -13.99
C SER A 104 8.66 -6.47 -13.14
N PRO A 105 8.67 -7.69 -13.72
CA PRO A 105 8.78 -8.92 -12.94
C PRO A 105 9.95 -8.91 -11.96
N GLY A 106 9.66 -8.87 -10.65
CA GLY A 106 10.65 -8.85 -9.59
C GLY A 106 11.26 -7.48 -9.26
N ALA A 107 10.67 -6.40 -9.77
CA ALA A 107 11.14 -5.05 -9.44
C ALA A 107 10.00 -4.01 -9.42
N ALA A 108 10.05 -3.11 -8.44
CA ALA A 108 9.25 -1.89 -8.36
C ALA A 108 10.17 -0.67 -8.41
N THR A 109 9.85 0.34 -9.21
CA THR A 109 10.67 1.53 -9.39
C THR A 109 9.89 2.79 -9.04
N LEU A 110 10.48 3.66 -8.22
CA LEU A 110 9.95 4.95 -7.83
C LEU A 110 11.08 6.00 -7.98
N GLY A 111 10.95 6.93 -8.91
CA GLY A 111 12.04 7.81 -9.30
C GLY A 111 13.26 7.01 -9.77
N THR A 112 14.42 7.26 -9.19
CA THR A 112 15.65 6.51 -9.50
C THR A 112 15.84 5.25 -8.63
N ALA A 113 15.04 5.08 -7.58
CA ALA A 113 15.11 3.92 -6.71
C ALA A 113 14.39 2.71 -7.33
N THR A 114 15.08 1.59 -7.42
CA THR A 114 14.49 0.30 -7.81
C THR A 114 14.55 -0.67 -6.63
N LEU A 115 13.39 -1.13 -6.19
CA LEU A 115 13.24 -2.20 -5.20
C LEU A 115 13.30 -3.54 -5.91
N ASN A 116 14.27 -4.36 -5.57
CA ASN A 116 14.46 -5.74 -6.00
C ASN A 116 15.26 -6.49 -4.91
N ALA A 117 15.45 -7.79 -5.05
CA ALA A 117 16.11 -8.60 -4.02
C ALA A 117 17.48 -8.04 -3.57
N ARG A 118 18.26 -7.45 -4.49
CA ARG A 118 19.56 -6.86 -4.18
C ARG A 118 19.43 -5.57 -3.39
N THR A 119 18.56 -4.68 -3.84
CA THR A 119 18.40 -3.35 -3.22
C THR A 119 17.68 -3.42 -1.89
N LEU A 120 16.75 -4.36 -1.69
CA LEU A 120 16.16 -4.62 -0.38
C LEU A 120 17.23 -5.00 0.65
N ALA A 121 18.09 -5.95 0.30
CA ALA A 121 19.18 -6.39 1.18
C ALA A 121 20.18 -5.26 1.52
N ALA A 122 20.37 -4.30 0.62
CA ALA A 122 21.27 -3.16 0.81
C ALA A 122 20.65 -2.01 1.60
N ASN A 123 19.31 -1.98 1.78
CA ASN A 123 18.57 -0.86 2.37
C ASN A 123 17.70 -1.25 3.58
N THR A 124 18.13 -2.24 4.35
CA THR A 124 17.35 -2.78 5.49
C THR A 124 16.97 -1.74 6.52
N ASP A 125 17.86 -0.78 6.83
CA ASP A 125 17.56 0.29 7.80
C ASP A 125 16.50 1.27 7.30
N ALA A 126 16.54 1.60 6.00
CA ALA A 126 15.53 2.43 5.35
C ALA A 126 14.16 1.73 5.39
N LEU A 127 14.11 0.46 5.06
CA LEU A 127 12.88 -0.35 5.08
C LEU A 127 12.34 -0.52 6.50
N ALA A 128 13.20 -0.75 7.48
CA ALA A 128 12.78 -0.78 8.89
C ALA A 128 12.23 0.58 9.36
N THR A 129 12.73 1.70 8.83
CA THR A 129 12.21 3.04 9.13
C THR A 129 10.80 3.21 8.55
N ILE A 130 10.57 2.75 7.33
CA ILE A 130 9.25 2.74 6.67
C ILE A 130 8.28 1.88 7.47
N GLY A 131 8.66 0.65 7.83
CA GLY A 131 7.81 -0.25 8.61
C GLY A 131 7.43 0.32 9.98
N LYS A 132 8.36 0.99 10.66
CA LYS A 132 8.06 1.67 11.94
C LYS A 132 7.03 2.79 11.83
N ALA A 133 6.82 3.36 10.68
CA ALA A 133 5.81 4.40 10.47
C ALA A 133 4.39 3.81 10.37
N LEU A 134 4.25 2.55 9.99
CA LEU A 134 2.97 1.89 9.86
C LEU A 134 2.31 1.60 11.22
N SER A 135 1.01 1.45 11.21
CA SER A 135 0.24 0.86 12.29
C SER A 135 0.47 -0.66 12.30
N LYS A 136 0.06 -1.32 13.36
CA LYS A 136 0.21 -2.78 13.49
C LYS A 136 -0.50 -3.57 12.37
N GLU A 137 -1.55 -3.01 11.83
CA GLU A 137 -2.37 -3.58 10.75
C GLU A 137 -2.18 -2.76 9.45
N GLY A 138 -1.04 -2.08 9.31
CA GLY A 138 -0.79 -1.19 8.18
C GLY A 138 -0.14 -1.91 7.01
N ASP A 139 -0.54 -1.52 5.79
CA ASP A 139 -0.18 -2.19 4.55
C ASP A 139 0.78 -1.35 3.69
N ILE A 140 1.56 -2.03 2.85
CA ILE A 140 2.31 -1.43 1.73
C ILE A 140 1.72 -1.95 0.42
N LEU A 141 1.28 -1.03 -0.44
CA LEU A 141 0.56 -1.31 -1.67
C LEU A 141 1.39 -0.86 -2.87
N LEU A 142 1.89 -1.84 -3.66
CA LEU A 142 2.79 -1.59 -4.80
C LEU A 142 2.01 -1.59 -6.11
N TYR A 143 1.74 -0.41 -6.64
CA TYR A 143 1.09 -0.20 -7.92
C TYR A 143 2.14 0.03 -9.02
N GLY A 144 2.38 -1.00 -9.80
CA GLY A 144 3.29 -0.97 -10.93
C GLY A 144 3.17 -2.25 -11.75
N CYS A 145 3.31 -2.15 -13.07
CA CYS A 145 3.04 -3.27 -13.97
C CYS A 145 3.86 -4.52 -13.63
N ASN A 146 3.18 -5.66 -13.46
CA ASN A 146 3.79 -6.99 -13.39
C ASN A 146 4.81 -7.19 -12.24
N ILE A 147 4.76 -6.42 -11.17
CA ILE A 147 5.75 -6.51 -10.07
C ILE A 147 5.81 -7.94 -9.54
N ALA A 148 4.66 -8.53 -9.19
CA ALA A 148 4.54 -9.85 -8.61
C ALA A 148 4.21 -10.97 -9.63
N SER A 149 4.38 -10.71 -10.94
CA SER A 149 4.03 -11.66 -12.01
C SER A 149 4.98 -12.86 -12.14
N SER A 150 5.99 -12.99 -11.29
CA SER A 150 7.00 -14.05 -11.33
C SER A 150 7.42 -14.47 -9.93
N ASP A 151 8.09 -15.61 -9.80
CA ASP A 151 8.67 -16.08 -8.52
C ASP A 151 9.59 -15.02 -7.90
N ALA A 152 10.35 -14.29 -8.71
CA ALA A 152 11.18 -13.18 -8.23
C ALA A 152 10.33 -11.99 -7.70
N GLY A 153 9.14 -11.79 -8.27
CA GLY A 153 8.22 -10.74 -7.84
C GLY A 153 7.50 -11.09 -6.55
N THR A 154 7.02 -12.32 -6.41
CA THR A 154 6.44 -12.79 -5.15
C THR A 154 7.48 -12.77 -4.03
N ALA A 155 8.72 -13.24 -4.31
CA ALA A 155 9.83 -13.16 -3.35
C ALA A 155 10.21 -11.71 -2.98
N LEU A 156 10.06 -10.75 -3.89
CA LEU A 156 10.25 -9.33 -3.59
C LEU A 156 9.21 -8.83 -2.57
N ALA A 157 7.92 -9.16 -2.79
CA ALA A 157 6.84 -8.74 -1.89
C ALA A 157 7.01 -9.39 -0.50
N ASP A 158 7.31 -10.69 -0.44
CA ASP A 158 7.55 -11.42 0.81
C ASP A 158 8.74 -10.85 1.59
N GLU A 159 9.83 -10.53 0.91
CA GLU A 159 11.03 -9.98 1.56
C GLU A 159 10.79 -8.53 2.03
N LEU A 160 10.04 -7.73 1.27
CA LEU A 160 9.62 -6.40 1.69
C LEU A 160 8.73 -6.49 2.94
N ALA A 161 7.75 -7.39 2.96
CA ALA A 161 6.90 -7.64 4.11
C ALA A 161 7.73 -8.04 5.35
N ARG A 162 8.69 -8.93 5.18
CA ARG A 162 9.59 -9.36 6.25
C ARG A 162 10.45 -8.21 6.81
N LEU A 163 10.97 -7.32 5.95
CA LEU A 163 11.86 -6.21 6.35
C LEU A 163 11.12 -5.04 6.96
N THR A 164 9.86 -4.84 6.58
CA THR A 164 9.00 -3.76 7.09
C THR A 164 8.08 -4.20 8.23
N GLU A 165 7.94 -5.51 8.45
CA GLU A 165 6.97 -6.11 9.38
C GLU A 165 5.52 -5.68 9.07
N ALA A 166 5.21 -5.49 7.78
CA ALA A 166 3.91 -5.06 7.27
C ALA A 166 3.38 -6.05 6.23
N ASP A 167 2.08 -6.07 6.01
CA ASP A 167 1.50 -6.77 4.88
C ASP A 167 1.81 -6.01 3.58
N VAL A 168 2.14 -6.75 2.50
CA VAL A 168 2.52 -6.17 1.22
C VAL A 168 1.66 -6.76 0.11
N ALA A 169 0.99 -5.89 -0.64
CA ALA A 169 0.28 -6.30 -1.85
C ALA A 169 0.93 -5.70 -3.11
N ALA A 170 0.92 -6.46 -4.21
CA ALA A 170 1.53 -6.07 -5.48
C ALA A 170 0.74 -6.59 -6.67
N SER A 171 0.80 -5.85 -7.79
CA SER A 171 0.14 -6.25 -9.04
C SER A 171 0.90 -7.37 -9.76
N THR A 172 0.16 -8.33 -10.30
CA THR A 172 0.69 -9.41 -11.15
C THR A 172 0.52 -9.16 -12.64
N ASP A 173 -0.16 -8.07 -13.01
CA ASP A 173 -0.47 -7.69 -14.38
C ASP A 173 -0.23 -6.18 -14.65
N PRO A 174 -0.64 -5.63 -15.81
CA PRO A 174 -0.50 -4.21 -16.09
C PRO A 174 -1.36 -3.33 -15.20
N THR A 175 -0.76 -2.47 -14.38
CA THR A 175 -1.45 -1.49 -13.55
C THR A 175 -1.77 -0.22 -14.34
N GLY A 176 -3.02 0.25 -14.29
CA GLY A 176 -3.42 1.49 -14.91
C GLY A 176 -4.81 1.52 -15.54
N ALA A 177 -4.96 2.31 -16.59
CA ALA A 177 -6.25 2.53 -17.22
C ALA A 177 -6.79 1.26 -17.93
N GLN A 178 -8.02 0.86 -17.61
CA GLN A 178 -8.69 -0.31 -18.22
C GLN A 178 -8.76 -0.22 -19.74
N SER A 179 -8.87 0.97 -20.31
CA SER A 179 -8.86 1.17 -21.78
C SER A 179 -7.53 0.82 -22.44
N LEU A 180 -6.45 0.72 -21.64
CA LEU A 180 -5.12 0.30 -22.06
C LEU A 180 -4.79 -1.13 -21.62
N GLY A 181 -5.76 -1.85 -21.10
CA GLY A 181 -5.63 -3.25 -20.66
C GLY A 181 -5.08 -3.40 -19.24
N GLY A 182 -5.06 -2.34 -18.45
CA GLY A 182 -4.67 -2.37 -17.05
C GLY A 182 -5.85 -2.28 -16.09
N ASP A 183 -5.58 -2.49 -14.82
CA ASP A 183 -6.51 -2.20 -13.72
C ASP A 183 -5.76 -1.67 -12.49
N TRP A 184 -6.41 -1.64 -11.34
CA TRP A 184 -5.86 -1.15 -10.07
C TRP A 184 -6.03 -2.19 -8.96
N GLU A 185 -6.15 -3.45 -9.36
CA GLU A 185 -6.21 -4.56 -8.42
C GLU A 185 -4.78 -4.99 -8.05
N LEU A 186 -4.59 -5.53 -6.86
CA LEU A 186 -3.33 -6.09 -6.40
C LEU A 186 -3.62 -7.55 -6.06
N GLU A 187 -3.22 -8.46 -6.97
CA GLU A 187 -3.63 -9.86 -6.92
C GLU A 187 -2.73 -10.68 -6.00
N TYR A 188 -1.53 -10.18 -5.70
CA TYR A 188 -0.62 -10.80 -4.75
C TYR A 188 -0.63 -10.04 -3.43
N ALA A 189 -0.91 -10.79 -2.33
CA ALA A 189 -0.87 -10.28 -0.95
C ALA A 189 -0.59 -11.42 0.04
#